data_b08002368141b64cb75d375f2417d559
#
_entry.id   b08002368141b64cb75d375f2417d559
#
_cell.length_a   1.000
_cell.length_b   1.000
_cell.length_c   1.000
_cell.angle_alpha   90.00
_cell.angle_beta   90.00
_cell.angle_gamma   90.00
#
_symmetry.space_group_name_H-M   'P 1'
#
loop_
_entity.id
_entity.type
_entity.pdbx_description
1 polymer ?
#
loop_
_entity_poly.entity_id
_entity_poly.type
_entity_poly.pdbx_seq_one_letter_code
_entity_poly.pdbx_strand_id
1 'polypeptide(L)'
;MVVELNALLNKLQERTATKFERMPSVVLKDGAFDITKLPVDKPEWHRLTDLVAVMFDLKSSTNLEKGRKPASTASIYDSGVGGVVEIFNSFDADFVDIQGDGGFGLFWGERKYEHAMCAAISIHTFSDDFENQLEAKWPEAPSTGFKVGIASGPILAKRVGLARHLDMQEPVWAGRPVNYAAKAAQQTDPGKTLVTGSVWDAVSSNDYIAFSCGCNGGVEGGDPSFLWEERTLDNIPDANKYGQVLKSGWCVNHGEEYCNAILNGSTYREEIDENLRSKLTLVAAGSEGAKVKARKERQAERKILESEVLALRGDPRATYNQVSR
;
A
#
# COMPACT_ATOMS: atom_id res chain seq x y z
N MET A 1 -22.77 36.83 6.72
CA MET A 1 -21.32 36.93 6.95
C MET A 1 -20.69 37.47 5.67
N VAL A 2 -19.93 38.57 5.76
CA VAL A 2 -19.22 39.13 4.60
C VAL A 2 -17.78 38.64 4.68
N VAL A 3 -17.27 38.05 3.61
CA VAL A 3 -15.88 37.62 3.52
C VAL A 3 -15.05 38.75 2.91
N GLU A 4 -14.06 39.22 3.63
CA GLU A 4 -13.07 40.18 3.12
C GLU A 4 -12.00 39.41 2.30
N LEU A 5 -12.33 39.12 1.07
CA LEU A 5 -11.53 38.22 0.20
C LEU A 5 -10.07 38.66 0.07
N ASN A 6 -9.83 39.97 -0.18
CA ASN A 6 -8.46 40.47 -0.36
C ASN A 6 -7.62 40.32 0.91
N ALA A 7 -8.21 40.60 2.09
CA ALA A 7 -7.51 40.39 3.36
C ALA A 7 -7.19 38.90 3.60
N LEU A 8 -8.11 38.00 3.29
CA LEU A 8 -7.88 36.57 3.36
C LEU A 8 -6.74 36.12 2.43
N LEU A 9 -6.76 36.52 1.16
CA LEU A 9 -5.74 36.12 0.18
C LEU A 9 -4.35 36.66 0.55
N ASN A 10 -4.24 37.90 0.99
CA ASN A 10 -2.98 38.48 1.48
C ASN A 10 -2.43 37.70 2.68
N LYS A 11 -3.27 37.38 3.66
CA LYS A 11 -2.88 36.55 4.81
C LYS A 11 -2.37 35.16 4.38
N LEU A 12 -3.02 34.52 3.41
CA LEU A 12 -2.59 33.22 2.88
C LEU A 12 -1.25 33.32 2.14
N GLN A 13 -1.02 34.40 1.37
CA GLN A 13 0.24 34.66 0.70
C GLN A 13 1.39 34.84 1.70
N GLU A 14 1.22 35.65 2.72
CA GLU A 14 2.21 35.87 3.79
C GLU A 14 2.50 34.57 4.54
N ARG A 15 1.46 33.78 4.87
CA ARG A 15 1.61 32.46 5.49
C ARG A 15 2.43 31.53 4.62
N THR A 16 2.18 31.50 3.32
CA THR A 16 2.91 30.64 2.37
C THR A 16 4.38 31.04 2.29
N ALA A 17 4.68 32.34 2.13
CA ALA A 17 6.04 32.86 2.13
C ALA A 17 6.80 32.46 3.41
N THR A 18 6.19 32.69 4.58
CA THR A 18 6.79 32.31 5.87
C THR A 18 7.07 30.79 5.97
N LYS A 19 6.15 29.94 5.47
CA LYS A 19 6.34 28.50 5.48
C LYS A 19 7.47 28.03 4.55
N PHE A 20 7.68 28.70 3.43
CA PHE A 20 8.76 28.37 2.49
C PHE A 20 10.12 28.91 2.95
N GLU A 21 10.16 30.02 3.68
CA GLU A 21 11.40 30.54 4.28
C GLU A 21 11.88 29.67 5.46
N ARG A 22 10.97 29.13 6.26
CA ARG A 22 11.28 28.36 7.47
C ARG A 22 10.93 26.89 7.28
N MET A 23 11.91 26.10 6.82
CA MET A 23 11.73 24.67 6.68
C MET A 23 11.36 24.00 8.01
N PRO A 24 10.37 23.12 8.05
CA PRO A 24 9.99 22.40 9.25
C PRO A 24 11.09 21.41 9.65
N SER A 25 11.16 21.12 10.96
CA SER A 25 11.95 19.99 11.43
C SER A 25 11.31 18.66 11.04
N VAL A 26 12.14 17.66 10.79
CA VAL A 26 11.69 16.28 10.53
C VAL A 26 12.25 15.38 11.62
N VAL A 27 11.37 14.77 12.40
CA VAL A 27 11.73 13.91 13.53
C VAL A 27 11.42 12.45 13.19
N LEU A 28 12.46 11.62 13.26
CA LEU A 28 12.31 10.17 13.05
C LEU A 28 11.51 9.56 14.22
N LYS A 29 10.55 8.71 13.91
CA LYS A 29 9.60 8.11 14.86
C LYS A 29 9.46 6.59 14.72
N ASP A 30 10.34 5.92 14.01
CA ASP A 30 10.31 4.46 13.89
C ASP A 30 10.26 3.80 15.28
N GLY A 31 9.31 2.89 15.47
CA GLY A 31 9.07 2.20 16.73
C GLY A 31 8.42 3.03 17.86
N ALA A 32 8.27 4.34 17.67
CA ALA A 32 7.65 5.26 18.65
C ALA A 32 6.59 6.19 18.02
N PHE A 33 6.10 5.84 16.84
CA PHE A 33 5.09 6.63 16.14
C PHE A 33 3.73 6.46 16.82
N ASP A 34 3.10 7.58 17.09
CA ASP A 34 1.78 7.66 17.71
C ASP A 34 0.99 8.77 16.98
N ILE A 35 -0.06 8.38 16.28
CA ILE A 35 -0.90 9.29 15.50
C ILE A 35 -1.59 10.34 16.37
N THR A 36 -1.89 10.00 17.62
CA THR A 36 -2.54 10.93 18.56
C THR A 36 -1.63 12.08 18.96
N LYS A 37 -0.31 11.89 18.84
CA LYS A 37 0.74 12.86 19.15
C LYS A 37 1.25 13.64 17.94
N LEU A 38 0.58 13.53 16.80
CA LEU A 38 0.95 14.32 15.62
C LEU A 38 0.83 15.82 15.91
N PRO A 39 1.91 16.60 15.63
CA PRO A 39 1.90 18.03 15.89
C PRO A 39 0.94 18.77 14.95
N VAL A 40 0.22 19.77 15.48
CA VAL A 40 -0.67 20.64 14.70
C VAL A 40 0.02 21.98 14.43
N ASP A 41 0.38 22.72 15.49
CA ASP A 41 0.88 24.09 15.39
C ASP A 41 2.39 24.18 15.22
N LYS A 42 3.14 23.17 15.70
CA LYS A 42 4.60 23.14 15.59
C LYS A 42 5.04 22.95 14.12
N PRO A 43 6.10 23.61 13.66
CA PRO A 43 6.68 23.36 12.33
C PRO A 43 7.53 22.07 12.35
N GLU A 44 6.90 20.97 12.70
CA GLU A 44 7.52 19.66 12.86
C GLU A 44 6.70 18.62 12.11
N TRP A 45 7.38 17.70 11.41
CA TRP A 45 6.80 16.53 10.78
C TRP A 45 7.42 15.28 11.39
N HIS A 46 6.61 14.26 11.62
CA HIS A 46 7.08 12.94 12.00
C HIS A 46 7.40 12.12 10.75
N ARG A 47 8.53 11.43 10.76
CA ARG A 47 8.97 10.55 9.67
C ARG A 47 8.97 9.10 10.14
N LEU A 48 8.37 8.23 9.33
CA LEU A 48 8.60 6.80 9.38
C LEU A 48 9.50 6.41 8.19
N THR A 49 10.47 5.55 8.41
CA THR A 49 11.39 5.12 7.35
C THR A 49 10.74 4.10 6.43
N ASP A 50 9.79 3.33 6.97
CA ASP A 50 9.06 2.32 6.21
C ASP A 50 7.64 2.10 6.77
N LEU A 51 6.66 2.13 5.88
CA LEU A 51 5.25 1.95 6.14
C LEU A 51 4.63 1.29 4.91
N VAL A 52 3.61 0.47 5.10
CA VAL A 52 2.81 -0.12 4.01
C VAL A 52 1.45 0.57 3.95
N ALA A 53 1.06 1.02 2.76
CA ALA A 53 -0.25 1.56 2.47
C ALA A 53 -1.03 0.58 1.58
N VAL A 54 -2.26 0.26 1.97
CA VAL A 54 -3.22 -0.51 1.19
C VAL A 54 -4.36 0.41 0.80
N MET A 55 -4.45 0.77 -0.47
CA MET A 55 -5.52 1.59 -1.05
C MET A 55 -6.59 0.69 -1.62
N PHE A 56 -7.85 1.05 -1.40
CA PHE A 56 -9.00 0.41 -2.06
C PHE A 56 -9.90 1.45 -2.72
N ASP A 57 -10.57 1.05 -3.80
CA ASP A 57 -11.47 1.89 -4.58
C ASP A 57 -12.57 1.03 -5.20
N LEU A 58 -13.85 1.40 -5.03
CA LEU A 58 -14.98 0.66 -5.57
C LEU A 58 -15.26 1.10 -7.00
N LYS A 59 -15.01 0.23 -7.97
CA LYS A 59 -15.24 0.55 -9.37
C LYS A 59 -16.70 0.85 -9.66
N SER A 60 -16.91 1.84 -10.52
CA SER A 60 -18.25 2.20 -11.07
C SER A 60 -19.27 2.64 -10.01
N SER A 61 -18.84 3.05 -8.84
CA SER A 61 -19.68 3.51 -7.73
C SER A 61 -20.73 4.53 -8.15
N THR A 62 -20.38 5.50 -8.98
CA THR A 62 -21.29 6.51 -9.55
C THR A 62 -22.38 5.91 -10.43
N ASN A 63 -22.19 4.71 -10.97
CA ASN A 63 -23.21 4.00 -11.74
C ASN A 63 -24.10 3.09 -10.86
N LEU A 64 -23.64 2.78 -9.66
CA LEU A 64 -24.40 1.93 -8.71
C LEU A 64 -25.67 2.62 -8.21
N GLU A 65 -25.75 3.93 -8.22
CA GLU A 65 -26.96 4.68 -7.83
C GLU A 65 -28.02 4.76 -8.93
N LYS A 66 -27.65 4.57 -10.20
CA LYS A 66 -28.57 4.72 -11.34
C LYS A 66 -29.72 3.74 -11.27
N GLY A 67 -30.95 4.27 -11.28
CA GLY A 67 -32.17 3.49 -11.26
C GLY A 67 -32.50 2.85 -9.90
N ARG A 68 -31.78 3.18 -8.83
CA ARG A 68 -31.97 2.65 -7.47
C ARG A 68 -32.54 3.70 -6.52
N LYS A 69 -33.17 3.18 -5.46
CA LYS A 69 -33.59 4.02 -4.33
C LYS A 69 -32.36 4.42 -3.51
N PRO A 70 -32.33 5.64 -2.92
CA PRO A 70 -31.21 6.07 -2.08
C PRO A 70 -30.82 5.08 -0.98
N ALA A 71 -31.81 4.43 -0.35
CA ALA A 71 -31.56 3.41 0.68
C ALA A 71 -30.80 2.19 0.15
N SER A 72 -31.04 1.79 -1.10
CA SER A 72 -30.29 0.69 -1.72
C SER A 72 -28.83 1.08 -1.99
N THR A 73 -28.61 2.29 -2.49
CA THR A 73 -27.26 2.83 -2.66
C THR A 73 -26.53 2.92 -1.31
N ALA A 74 -27.19 3.44 -0.27
CA ALA A 74 -26.62 3.49 1.07
C ALA A 74 -26.22 2.10 1.59
N SER A 75 -27.08 1.07 1.39
CA SER A 75 -26.74 -0.31 1.77
C SER A 75 -25.53 -0.87 1.02
N ILE A 76 -25.34 -0.52 -0.25
CA ILE A 76 -24.17 -0.94 -1.04
C ILE A 76 -22.88 -0.34 -0.46
N TYR A 77 -22.88 0.96 -0.14
CA TYR A 77 -21.72 1.62 0.46
C TYR A 77 -21.44 1.11 1.87
N ASP A 78 -22.47 0.96 2.69
CA ASP A 78 -22.33 0.46 4.06
C ASP A 78 -21.76 -0.98 4.08
N SER A 79 -22.28 -1.86 3.23
CA SER A 79 -21.76 -3.22 3.11
C SER A 79 -20.35 -3.26 2.54
N GLY A 80 -20.12 -2.55 1.43
CA GLY A 80 -18.85 -2.62 0.70
C GLY A 80 -17.72 -1.92 1.44
N VAL A 81 -17.85 -0.61 1.67
CA VAL A 81 -16.83 0.18 2.35
C VAL A 81 -16.70 -0.23 3.82
N GLY A 82 -17.84 -0.45 4.50
CA GLY A 82 -17.85 -0.95 5.87
C GLY A 82 -17.15 -2.30 6.02
N GLY A 83 -17.39 -3.23 5.10
CA GLY A 83 -16.70 -4.52 5.07
C GLY A 83 -15.18 -4.41 4.92
N VAL A 84 -14.69 -3.49 4.06
CA VAL A 84 -13.25 -3.25 3.94
C VAL A 84 -12.66 -2.64 5.22
N VAL A 85 -13.38 -1.74 5.89
CA VAL A 85 -12.95 -1.17 7.17
C VAL A 85 -12.87 -2.25 8.26
N GLU A 86 -13.82 -3.18 8.28
CA GLU A 86 -13.79 -4.32 9.20
C GLU A 86 -12.61 -5.25 8.94
N ILE A 87 -12.27 -5.48 7.66
CA ILE A 87 -11.05 -6.21 7.28
C ILE A 87 -9.81 -5.48 7.78
N PHE A 88 -9.66 -4.18 7.55
CA PHE A 88 -8.52 -3.41 8.07
C PHE A 88 -8.40 -3.50 9.59
N ASN A 89 -9.49 -3.39 10.31
CA ASN A 89 -9.51 -3.53 11.77
C ASN A 89 -9.11 -4.95 12.21
N SER A 90 -9.56 -5.99 11.49
CA SER A 90 -9.24 -7.39 11.80
C SER A 90 -7.78 -7.75 11.58
N PHE A 91 -7.09 -7.00 10.73
CA PHE A 91 -5.65 -7.14 10.46
C PHE A 91 -4.80 -6.02 11.09
N ASP A 92 -5.29 -5.39 12.16
CA ASP A 92 -4.55 -4.40 12.96
C ASP A 92 -3.98 -3.25 12.13
N ALA A 93 -4.76 -2.70 11.17
CA ALA A 93 -4.36 -1.48 10.50
C ALA A 93 -4.21 -0.34 11.53
N ASP A 94 -3.05 0.28 11.55
CA ASP A 94 -2.73 1.34 12.51
C ASP A 94 -3.50 2.64 12.24
N PHE A 95 -3.95 2.82 11.00
CA PHE A 95 -4.78 3.96 10.58
C PHE A 95 -5.64 3.57 9.38
N VAL A 96 -6.88 4.06 9.37
CA VAL A 96 -7.80 3.92 8.24
C VAL A 96 -8.37 5.30 7.89
N ASP A 97 -8.39 5.64 6.62
CA ASP A 97 -9.05 6.81 6.06
C ASP A 97 -10.09 6.37 5.02
N ILE A 98 -11.29 6.94 5.09
CA ILE A 98 -12.40 6.63 4.18
C ILE A 98 -12.74 7.89 3.41
N GLN A 99 -12.75 7.79 2.08
CA GLN A 99 -13.04 8.91 1.18
C GLN A 99 -14.10 8.49 0.15
N GLY A 100 -15.36 8.59 0.55
CA GLY A 100 -16.48 8.19 -0.30
C GLY A 100 -16.56 6.68 -0.48
N ASP A 101 -16.33 6.21 -1.70
CA ASP A 101 -16.38 4.82 -2.11
C ASP A 101 -15.02 4.09 -2.05
N GLY A 102 -14.01 4.78 -1.57
CA GLY A 102 -12.65 4.27 -1.41
C GLY A 102 -12.00 4.74 -0.13
N GLY A 103 -10.74 4.40 0.04
CA GLY A 103 -9.95 4.77 1.20
C GLY A 103 -8.64 4.01 1.27
N PHE A 104 -7.97 4.11 2.41
CA PHE A 104 -6.72 3.35 2.61
C PHE A 104 -6.51 2.97 4.07
N GLY A 105 -5.85 1.82 4.26
CA GLY A 105 -5.27 1.39 5.53
C GLY A 105 -3.76 1.59 5.52
N LEU A 106 -3.20 2.00 6.66
CA LEU A 106 -1.76 2.13 6.86
C LEU A 106 -1.30 1.15 7.94
N PHE A 107 -0.15 0.53 7.68
CA PHE A 107 0.47 -0.45 8.56
C PHE A 107 1.93 -0.06 8.82
N TRP A 108 2.32 0.01 10.08
CA TRP A 108 3.72 0.24 10.51
C TRP A 108 4.10 -0.69 11.67
N GLY A 109 5.34 -0.66 12.12
CA GLY A 109 5.84 -1.57 13.14
C GLY A 109 6.32 -2.91 12.59
N GLU A 110 6.37 -3.90 13.48
CA GLU A 110 6.72 -5.27 13.12
C GLU A 110 5.60 -5.93 12.32
N ARG A 111 5.97 -6.79 11.36
CA ARG A 111 5.02 -7.57 10.52
C ARG A 111 4.00 -6.73 9.73
N LYS A 112 4.30 -5.46 9.50
CA LYS A 112 3.44 -4.58 8.69
C LYS A 112 3.14 -5.13 7.29
N TYR A 113 4.09 -5.85 6.69
CA TYR A 113 3.91 -6.46 5.38
C TYR A 113 2.95 -7.65 5.43
N GLU A 114 3.07 -8.50 6.45
CA GLU A 114 2.22 -9.66 6.68
C GLU A 114 0.77 -9.22 6.91
N HIS A 115 0.55 -8.29 7.81
CA HIS A 115 -0.77 -7.72 8.11
C HIS A 115 -1.39 -7.05 6.88
N ALA A 116 -0.64 -6.20 6.19
CA ALA A 116 -1.09 -5.51 4.98
C ALA A 116 -1.43 -6.49 3.83
N MET A 117 -0.62 -7.55 3.65
CA MET A 117 -0.88 -8.57 2.63
C MET A 117 -2.10 -9.40 2.96
N CYS A 118 -2.25 -9.86 4.21
CA CYS A 118 -3.44 -10.59 4.64
C CYS A 118 -4.71 -9.74 4.48
N ALA A 119 -4.68 -8.46 4.87
CA ALA A 119 -5.79 -7.53 4.65
C ALA A 119 -6.13 -7.41 3.15
N ALA A 120 -5.14 -7.20 2.30
CA ALA A 120 -5.35 -7.01 0.87
C ALA A 120 -5.86 -8.26 0.15
N ILE A 121 -5.37 -9.46 0.50
CA ILE A 121 -5.88 -10.73 -0.03
C ILE A 121 -7.33 -10.96 0.45
N SER A 122 -7.64 -10.56 1.70
CA SER A 122 -9.00 -10.64 2.24
C SER A 122 -9.95 -9.67 1.54
N ILE A 123 -9.51 -8.45 1.21
CA ILE A 123 -10.31 -7.50 0.40
C ILE A 123 -10.56 -8.06 -1.00
N HIS A 124 -9.56 -8.71 -1.62
CA HIS A 124 -9.73 -9.40 -2.91
C HIS A 124 -10.82 -10.48 -2.82
N THR A 125 -10.73 -11.37 -1.82
CA THR A 125 -11.71 -12.44 -1.60
C THR A 125 -13.10 -11.88 -1.31
N PHE A 126 -13.20 -10.87 -0.45
CA PHE A 126 -14.45 -10.17 -0.14
C PHE A 126 -15.05 -9.48 -1.36
N SER A 127 -14.21 -8.93 -2.25
CA SER A 127 -14.67 -8.28 -3.49
C SER A 127 -15.44 -9.24 -4.39
N ASP A 128 -14.98 -10.48 -4.53
CA ASP A 128 -15.63 -11.50 -5.32
C ASP A 128 -17.00 -11.86 -4.72
N ASP A 129 -17.06 -12.07 -3.41
CA ASP A 129 -18.32 -12.34 -2.70
C ASP A 129 -19.29 -11.16 -2.76
N PHE A 130 -18.80 -9.95 -2.61
CA PHE A 130 -19.58 -8.72 -2.67
C PHE A 130 -20.21 -8.53 -4.06
N GLU A 131 -19.44 -8.74 -5.13
CA GLU A 131 -19.94 -8.67 -6.52
C GLU A 131 -21.02 -9.72 -6.77
N ASN A 132 -20.79 -10.97 -6.36
CA ASN A 132 -21.76 -12.05 -6.51
C ASN A 132 -23.09 -11.76 -5.79
N GLN A 133 -23.04 -11.25 -4.56
CA GLN A 133 -24.24 -10.89 -3.79
C GLN A 133 -24.96 -9.68 -4.41
N LEU A 134 -24.22 -8.71 -4.92
CA LEU A 134 -24.77 -7.53 -5.57
C LEU A 134 -25.48 -7.91 -6.88
N GLU A 135 -24.85 -8.76 -7.71
CA GLU A 135 -25.42 -9.28 -8.95
C GLU A 135 -26.67 -10.14 -8.68
N ALA A 136 -26.62 -11.01 -7.69
CA ALA A 136 -27.79 -11.82 -7.29
C ALA A 136 -29.00 -10.96 -6.87
N LYS A 137 -28.75 -9.83 -6.20
CA LYS A 137 -29.82 -8.92 -5.74
C LYS A 137 -30.24 -7.91 -6.80
N TRP A 138 -29.34 -7.46 -7.63
CA TRP A 138 -29.57 -6.48 -8.69
C TRP A 138 -28.85 -6.89 -9.99
N PRO A 139 -29.44 -7.82 -10.76
CA PRO A 139 -28.81 -8.36 -11.99
C PRO A 139 -28.47 -7.29 -13.05
N GLU A 140 -29.18 -6.16 -13.03
CA GLU A 140 -28.91 -5.01 -13.92
C GLU A 140 -27.84 -4.05 -13.37
N ALA A 141 -27.20 -4.41 -12.25
CA ALA A 141 -26.09 -3.61 -11.73
C ALA A 141 -24.89 -3.67 -12.69
N PRO A 142 -24.13 -2.56 -12.85
CA PRO A 142 -22.87 -2.68 -13.54
C PRO A 142 -21.93 -3.60 -12.73
N SER A 143 -21.13 -4.39 -13.44
CA SER A 143 -20.02 -5.13 -12.82
C SER A 143 -19.15 -4.16 -12.01
N THR A 144 -18.90 -4.51 -10.77
CA THR A 144 -18.15 -3.71 -9.80
C THR A 144 -17.12 -4.59 -9.11
N GLY A 145 -16.50 -4.11 -8.08
CA GLY A 145 -15.50 -4.81 -7.28
C GLY A 145 -14.44 -3.84 -6.79
N PHE A 146 -13.75 -4.23 -5.75
CA PHE A 146 -12.68 -3.41 -5.20
C PHE A 146 -11.41 -3.56 -6.02
N LYS A 147 -10.84 -2.42 -6.36
CA LYS A 147 -9.48 -2.30 -6.90
C LYS A 147 -8.55 -2.05 -5.74
N VAL A 148 -7.57 -2.91 -5.54
CA VAL A 148 -6.65 -2.80 -4.41
C VAL A 148 -5.24 -2.53 -4.91
N GLY A 149 -4.59 -1.51 -4.34
CA GLY A 149 -3.20 -1.17 -4.61
C GLY A 149 -2.38 -1.12 -3.33
N ILE A 150 -1.17 -1.71 -3.35
CA ILE A 150 -0.30 -1.75 -2.18
C ILE A 150 1.06 -1.18 -2.53
N ALA A 151 1.55 -0.28 -1.67
CA ALA A 151 2.89 0.29 -1.80
C ALA A 151 3.53 0.52 -0.43
N SER A 152 4.86 0.51 -0.39
CA SER A 152 5.62 0.74 0.84
C SER A 152 6.73 1.78 0.66
N GLY A 153 7.23 2.26 1.78
CA GLY A 153 8.37 3.16 1.84
C GLY A 153 8.26 4.24 2.91
N PRO A 154 9.16 5.23 2.86
CA PRO A 154 9.17 6.32 3.83
C PRO A 154 8.01 7.30 3.64
N ILE A 155 7.51 7.83 4.77
CA ILE A 155 6.42 8.80 4.80
C ILE A 155 6.67 9.88 5.84
N LEU A 156 6.11 11.06 5.60
CA LEU A 156 6.02 12.14 6.56
C LEU A 156 4.58 12.29 7.01
N ALA A 157 4.37 12.41 8.31
CA ALA A 157 3.05 12.59 8.90
C ALA A 157 2.98 13.85 9.77
N LYS A 158 1.89 14.59 9.63
CA LYS A 158 1.56 15.74 10.44
C LYS A 158 0.04 15.96 10.43
N ARG A 159 -0.51 16.40 11.54
CA ARG A 159 -1.89 16.90 11.55
C ARG A 159 -1.95 18.31 10.96
N VAL A 160 -2.75 18.51 9.94
CA VAL A 160 -2.92 19.78 9.23
C VAL A 160 -4.35 20.26 9.37
N GLY A 161 -4.55 21.57 9.53
CA GLY A 161 -5.86 22.17 9.66
C GLY A 161 -5.83 23.46 10.47
N LEU A 162 -6.97 23.84 11.03
CA LEU A 162 -7.10 25.02 11.86
C LEU A 162 -6.81 24.69 13.34
N ALA A 163 -5.85 25.39 13.93
CA ALA A 163 -5.58 25.29 15.36
C ALA A 163 -6.85 25.49 16.17
N ARG A 164 -7.07 24.67 17.19
CA ARG A 164 -8.24 24.67 18.08
C ARG A 164 -9.60 24.28 17.46
N HIS A 165 -9.60 23.83 16.20
CA HIS A 165 -10.76 23.27 15.51
C HIS A 165 -10.47 21.82 15.16
N LEU A 166 -10.79 20.89 16.07
CA LEU A 166 -10.48 19.45 15.90
C LEU A 166 -11.24 18.83 14.73
N ASP A 167 -12.43 19.32 14.43
CA ASP A 167 -13.28 18.97 13.29
C ASP A 167 -12.73 19.45 11.94
N MET A 168 -11.73 20.34 11.96
CA MET A 168 -11.03 20.86 10.77
C MET A 168 -9.56 20.48 10.75
N GLN A 169 -9.21 19.33 11.31
CA GLN A 169 -7.83 18.85 11.39
C GLN A 169 -7.76 17.36 11.04
N GLU A 170 -6.95 17.04 10.03
CA GLU A 170 -6.72 15.65 9.64
C GLU A 170 -5.23 15.32 9.56
N PRO A 171 -4.84 14.06 9.78
CA PRO A 171 -3.50 13.61 9.48
C PRO A 171 -3.23 13.71 7.97
N VAL A 172 -2.12 14.35 7.60
CA VAL A 172 -1.64 14.40 6.23
C VAL A 172 -0.44 13.49 6.11
N TRP A 173 -0.52 12.57 5.16
CA TRP A 173 0.46 11.55 4.87
C TRP A 173 1.21 11.92 3.58
N ALA A 174 2.36 12.59 3.73
CA ALA A 174 3.14 13.08 2.60
C ALA A 174 4.27 12.10 2.26
N GLY A 175 4.08 11.31 1.21
CA GLY A 175 5.09 10.34 0.79
C GLY A 175 4.65 9.44 -0.35
N ARG A 176 5.56 8.55 -0.74
CA ARG A 176 5.34 7.63 -1.85
C ARG A 176 4.30 6.54 -1.56
N PRO A 177 4.24 5.91 -0.35
CA PRO A 177 3.37 4.77 -0.11
C PRO A 177 1.91 5.02 -0.48
N VAL A 178 1.26 6.05 0.09
CA VAL A 178 -0.15 6.36 -0.19
C VAL A 178 -0.35 6.70 -1.67
N ASN A 179 0.53 7.56 -2.25
CA ASN A 179 0.41 7.95 -3.65
C ASN A 179 0.63 6.79 -4.63
N TYR A 180 1.54 5.87 -4.33
CA TYR A 180 1.81 4.73 -5.21
C TYR A 180 0.77 3.63 -5.04
N ALA A 181 0.25 3.41 -3.83
CA ALA A 181 -0.89 2.52 -3.60
C ALA A 181 -2.12 2.99 -4.39
N ALA A 182 -2.43 4.31 -4.36
CA ALA A 182 -3.51 4.89 -5.15
C ALA A 182 -3.32 4.68 -6.66
N LYS A 183 -2.11 4.95 -7.18
CA LYS A 183 -1.80 4.71 -8.59
C LYS A 183 -1.86 3.23 -8.97
N ALA A 184 -1.47 2.32 -8.09
CA ALA A 184 -1.59 0.89 -8.30
C ALA A 184 -3.05 0.45 -8.36
N ALA A 185 -3.89 0.92 -7.42
CA ALA A 185 -5.33 0.66 -7.42
C ALA A 185 -6.01 1.18 -8.70
N GLN A 186 -5.63 2.38 -9.18
CA GLN A 186 -6.18 2.95 -10.42
C GLN A 186 -5.80 2.15 -11.68
N GLN A 187 -4.67 1.45 -11.68
CA GLN A 187 -4.14 0.71 -12.82
C GLN A 187 -4.44 -0.81 -12.75
N THR A 188 -5.21 -1.24 -11.75
CA THR A 188 -5.67 -2.63 -11.66
C THR A 188 -7.14 -2.76 -12.06
N ASP A 189 -7.56 -4.00 -12.34
CA ASP A 189 -8.94 -4.32 -12.66
C ASP A 189 -9.77 -4.50 -11.37
N PRO A 190 -11.13 -4.42 -11.44
CA PRO A 190 -11.99 -4.73 -10.32
C PRO A 190 -11.76 -6.16 -9.81
N GLY A 191 -11.94 -6.38 -8.53
CA GLY A 191 -11.65 -7.67 -7.92
C GLY A 191 -10.19 -8.08 -8.02
N LYS A 192 -9.24 -7.14 -8.25
CA LYS A 192 -7.82 -7.45 -8.34
C LYS A 192 -6.99 -6.62 -7.37
N THR A 193 -5.94 -7.27 -6.87
CA THR A 193 -4.95 -6.68 -5.97
C THR A 193 -3.61 -6.56 -6.69
N LEU A 194 -3.02 -5.36 -6.65
CA LEU A 194 -1.75 -5.07 -7.26
C LEU A 194 -0.76 -4.51 -6.23
N VAL A 195 0.38 -5.17 -6.09
CA VAL A 195 1.49 -4.71 -5.24
C VAL A 195 2.58 -4.03 -6.07
N THR A 196 3.17 -2.96 -5.55
CA THR A 196 4.35 -2.34 -6.18
C THR A 196 5.62 -3.17 -5.96
N GLY A 197 6.66 -2.91 -6.76
CA GLY A 197 7.90 -3.65 -6.68
C GLY A 197 8.56 -3.65 -5.30
N SER A 198 8.45 -2.55 -4.52
CA SER A 198 9.00 -2.52 -3.15
C SER A 198 8.28 -3.46 -2.19
N VAL A 199 6.96 -3.60 -2.32
CA VAL A 199 6.19 -4.56 -1.53
C VAL A 199 6.51 -5.98 -1.95
N TRP A 200 6.53 -6.23 -3.27
CA TRP A 200 6.88 -7.56 -3.79
C TRP A 200 8.26 -8.02 -3.33
N ASP A 201 9.25 -7.15 -3.36
CA ASP A 201 10.61 -7.44 -2.87
C ASP A 201 10.64 -7.87 -1.40
N ALA A 202 9.72 -7.36 -0.59
CA ALA A 202 9.63 -7.71 0.84
C ALA A 202 8.92 -9.04 1.11
N VAL A 203 7.96 -9.44 0.24
CA VAL A 203 7.07 -10.59 0.50
C VAL A 203 7.28 -11.78 -0.41
N SER A 204 8.03 -11.65 -1.51
CA SER A 204 8.18 -12.67 -2.55
C SER A 204 8.84 -13.97 -2.09
N SER A 205 9.58 -13.94 -0.96
CA SER A 205 10.20 -15.13 -0.36
C SER A 205 9.27 -15.91 0.57
N ASN A 206 8.03 -15.45 0.79
CA ASN A 206 7.06 -16.16 1.60
C ASN A 206 6.22 -17.09 0.73
N ASP A 207 6.37 -18.41 0.93
CA ASP A 207 5.68 -19.44 0.15
C ASP A 207 4.15 -19.36 0.26
N TYR A 208 3.62 -18.94 1.42
CA TYR A 208 2.18 -18.77 1.65
C TYR A 208 1.58 -17.60 0.85
N ILE A 209 2.40 -16.60 0.54
CA ILE A 209 2.01 -15.45 -0.29
C ILE A 209 2.25 -15.74 -1.77
N ALA A 210 3.36 -16.42 -2.10
CA ALA A 210 3.80 -16.58 -3.48
C ALA A 210 3.05 -17.70 -4.23
N PHE A 211 2.65 -18.77 -3.54
CA PHE A 211 2.10 -19.97 -4.17
C PHE A 211 0.69 -20.33 -3.70
N SER A 212 -0.10 -20.85 -4.62
CA SER A 212 -1.40 -21.46 -4.33
C SER A 212 -1.24 -22.74 -3.49
N CYS A 213 -2.34 -23.19 -2.89
CA CYS A 213 -2.42 -24.50 -2.22
C CYS A 213 -2.60 -25.66 -3.21
N GLY A 214 -2.79 -25.37 -4.52
CA GLY A 214 -3.11 -26.39 -5.51
C GLY A 214 -4.60 -26.72 -5.64
N CYS A 215 -5.48 -26.22 -4.75
CA CYS A 215 -6.92 -26.41 -4.92
C CYS A 215 -7.45 -25.67 -6.15
N ASN A 216 -8.39 -26.27 -6.85
CA ASN A 216 -9.11 -25.65 -7.94
C ASN A 216 -10.59 -25.54 -7.60
N GLY A 217 -11.07 -24.31 -7.33
CA GLY A 217 -12.47 -24.08 -6.95
C GLY A 217 -12.91 -24.85 -5.69
N GLY A 218 -12.01 -25.05 -4.72
CA GLY A 218 -12.28 -25.81 -3.49
C GLY A 218 -12.03 -27.32 -3.60
N VAL A 219 -11.68 -27.84 -4.80
CA VAL A 219 -11.31 -29.25 -4.99
C VAL A 219 -9.82 -29.40 -4.72
N GLU A 220 -9.46 -30.24 -3.74
CA GLU A 220 -8.09 -30.54 -3.34
C GLU A 220 -7.38 -31.47 -4.33
N GLY A 221 -6.05 -31.51 -4.28
CA GLY A 221 -5.22 -32.51 -4.97
C GLY A 221 -4.56 -32.04 -6.26
N GLY A 222 -4.62 -30.75 -6.57
CA GLY A 222 -3.79 -30.16 -7.64
C GLY A 222 -2.42 -29.73 -7.15
N ASP A 223 -1.52 -29.43 -8.07
CA ASP A 223 -0.18 -28.94 -7.76
C ASP A 223 -0.20 -27.43 -7.39
N PRO A 224 0.59 -26.98 -6.42
CA PRO A 224 0.79 -25.56 -6.15
C PRO A 224 1.31 -24.82 -7.38
N SER A 225 0.83 -23.59 -7.57
CA SER A 225 1.20 -22.75 -8.70
C SER A 225 1.47 -21.31 -8.24
N PHE A 226 2.18 -20.54 -9.07
CA PHE A 226 2.48 -19.16 -8.76
C PHE A 226 1.23 -18.26 -8.88
N LEU A 227 0.97 -17.52 -7.80
CA LEU A 227 -0.25 -16.70 -7.65
C LEU A 227 -0.20 -15.33 -8.32
N TRP A 228 0.96 -14.90 -8.79
CA TRP A 228 1.17 -13.52 -9.22
C TRP A 228 1.52 -13.40 -10.69
N GLU A 229 1.23 -12.24 -11.27
CA GLU A 229 1.54 -11.88 -12.64
C GLU A 229 2.20 -10.49 -12.66
N GLU A 230 3.34 -10.36 -13.35
CA GLU A 230 4.04 -9.08 -13.46
C GLU A 230 3.24 -8.07 -14.27
N ARG A 231 3.15 -6.85 -13.75
CA ARG A 231 2.53 -5.71 -14.43
C ARG A 231 3.41 -4.47 -14.30
N THR A 232 3.67 -3.81 -15.42
CA THR A 232 4.34 -2.51 -15.43
C THR A 232 3.35 -1.41 -15.13
N LEU A 233 3.69 -0.53 -14.18
CA LEU A 233 2.87 0.57 -13.71
C LEU A 233 3.32 1.89 -14.32
N ASP A 234 2.38 2.66 -14.86
CA ASP A 234 2.62 3.99 -15.38
C ASP A 234 2.77 5.02 -14.26
N ASN A 235 3.59 6.04 -14.49
CA ASN A 235 3.79 7.15 -13.55
C ASN A 235 4.28 6.75 -12.14
N ILE A 236 4.84 5.55 -12.00
CA ILE A 236 5.57 5.11 -10.82
C ILE A 236 7.03 4.88 -11.23
N PRO A 237 7.98 5.62 -10.64
CA PRO A 237 9.38 5.52 -11.03
C PRO A 237 10.07 4.30 -10.39
N ASP A 238 11.29 4.07 -10.83
CA ASP A 238 12.21 3.09 -10.25
C ASP A 238 11.73 1.63 -10.34
N ALA A 239 12.19 0.80 -9.40
CA ALA A 239 11.77 -0.59 -9.29
C ALA A 239 10.31 -0.75 -8.88
N ASN A 240 9.70 0.28 -8.29
CA ASN A 240 8.29 0.27 -7.89
C ASN A 240 7.32 0.16 -9.07
N LYS A 241 7.75 0.53 -10.28
CA LYS A 241 6.92 0.39 -11.49
C LYS A 241 6.66 -1.06 -11.88
N TYR A 242 7.48 -2.01 -11.42
CA TYR A 242 7.33 -3.43 -11.72
C TYR A 242 6.54 -4.09 -10.59
N GLY A 243 5.22 -4.03 -10.73
CA GLY A 243 4.29 -4.58 -9.77
C GLY A 243 3.93 -6.04 -10.06
N GLN A 244 3.16 -6.61 -9.15
CA GLN A 244 2.60 -7.95 -9.28
C GLN A 244 1.10 -7.90 -9.01
N VAL A 245 0.31 -8.55 -9.85
CA VAL A 245 -1.15 -8.70 -9.71
C VAL A 245 -1.44 -10.06 -9.14
N LEU A 246 -2.24 -10.12 -8.09
CA LEU A 246 -2.74 -11.35 -7.49
C LEU A 246 -3.79 -11.99 -8.39
N LYS A 247 -3.67 -13.29 -8.67
CA LYS A 247 -4.59 -14.04 -9.55
C LYS A 247 -5.84 -14.53 -8.84
N SER A 248 -5.74 -14.87 -7.55
CA SER A 248 -6.87 -15.39 -6.76
C SER A 248 -6.76 -14.99 -5.29
N GLY A 249 -7.90 -14.85 -4.63
CA GLY A 249 -7.99 -14.63 -3.19
C GLY A 249 -7.72 -15.89 -2.36
N TRP A 250 -8.20 -15.89 -1.11
CA TRP A 250 -8.05 -17.03 -0.20
C TRP A 250 -8.78 -18.28 -0.70
N CYS A 251 -8.12 -19.42 -0.59
CA CYS A 251 -8.77 -20.70 -0.79
C CYS A 251 -9.75 -21.00 0.35
N VAL A 252 -10.94 -21.50 0.04
CA VAL A 252 -11.97 -21.82 1.04
C VAL A 252 -11.51 -22.91 2.03
N ASN A 253 -10.60 -23.81 1.62
CA ASN A 253 -10.12 -24.90 2.47
C ASN A 253 -8.87 -24.51 3.28
N HIS A 254 -7.97 -23.68 2.70
CA HIS A 254 -6.64 -23.41 3.30
C HIS A 254 -6.44 -21.94 3.66
N GLY A 255 -7.37 -21.04 3.30
CA GLY A 255 -7.19 -19.60 3.46
C GLY A 255 -6.95 -19.19 4.92
N GLU A 256 -7.72 -19.74 5.85
CA GLU A 256 -7.56 -19.47 7.30
C GLU A 256 -6.21 -19.94 7.82
N GLU A 257 -5.81 -21.16 7.47
CA GLU A 257 -4.51 -21.72 7.85
C GLU A 257 -3.35 -20.86 7.31
N TYR A 258 -3.41 -20.50 6.02
CA TYR A 258 -2.35 -19.72 5.38
C TYR A 258 -2.28 -18.28 5.91
N CYS A 259 -3.42 -17.66 6.13
CA CYS A 259 -3.49 -16.35 6.76
C CYS A 259 -2.84 -16.37 8.15
N ASN A 260 -3.21 -17.34 8.98
CA ASN A 260 -2.63 -17.51 10.32
C ASN A 260 -1.13 -17.82 10.26
N ALA A 261 -0.67 -18.64 9.33
CA ALA A 261 0.75 -18.93 9.14
C ALA A 261 1.55 -17.65 8.80
N ILE A 262 1.05 -16.82 7.87
CA ILE A 262 1.65 -15.53 7.51
C ILE A 262 1.72 -14.62 8.73
N LEU A 263 0.61 -14.42 9.44
CA LEU A 263 0.54 -13.57 10.63
C LEU A 263 1.44 -14.04 11.77
N ASN A 264 1.70 -15.34 11.87
CA ASN A 264 2.65 -15.93 12.82
C ASN A 264 4.12 -15.87 12.34
N GLY A 265 4.38 -15.35 11.13
CA GLY A 265 5.71 -15.19 10.57
C GLY A 265 6.28 -16.45 9.91
N SER A 266 5.43 -17.43 9.60
CA SER A 266 5.82 -18.56 8.77
C SER A 266 6.03 -18.13 7.33
N THR A 267 7.11 -18.62 6.73
CA THR A 267 7.47 -18.23 5.35
C THR A 267 7.71 -19.43 4.44
N TYR A 268 7.87 -20.63 5.03
CA TYR A 268 8.23 -21.83 4.31
C TYR A 268 7.11 -22.88 4.37
N ARG A 269 6.85 -23.52 3.22
CA ARG A 269 5.89 -24.62 3.06
C ARG A 269 6.61 -25.86 2.55
N GLU A 270 6.49 -26.99 3.28
CA GLU A 270 7.17 -28.25 2.96
C GLU A 270 6.73 -28.83 1.63
N GLU A 271 5.48 -28.65 1.25
CA GLU A 271 4.90 -29.16 0.01
C GLU A 271 5.32 -28.37 -1.25
N ILE A 272 5.97 -27.21 -1.11
CA ILE A 272 6.50 -26.48 -2.25
C ILE A 272 7.82 -27.08 -2.68
N ASP A 273 7.81 -27.69 -3.86
CA ASP A 273 8.99 -28.30 -4.48
C ASP A 273 10.11 -27.27 -4.72
N GLU A 274 11.34 -27.67 -4.40
CA GLU A 274 12.57 -26.89 -4.66
C GLU A 274 12.69 -26.46 -6.13
N ASN A 275 12.25 -27.32 -7.06
CA ASN A 275 12.21 -26.98 -8.49
C ASN A 275 11.19 -25.87 -8.79
N LEU A 276 10.07 -25.81 -8.07
CA LEU A 276 9.07 -24.76 -8.24
C LEU A 276 9.62 -23.44 -7.71
N ARG A 277 10.28 -23.43 -6.53
CA ARG A 277 10.99 -22.26 -6.01
C ARG A 277 12.08 -21.78 -6.95
N SER A 278 12.90 -22.70 -7.47
CA SER A 278 13.97 -22.38 -8.42
C SER A 278 13.45 -21.82 -9.74
N LYS A 279 12.33 -22.33 -10.26
CA LYS A 279 11.66 -21.76 -11.45
C LYS A 279 11.19 -20.34 -11.20
N LEU A 280 10.63 -20.07 -10.01
CA LEU A 280 10.24 -18.73 -9.63
C LEU A 280 11.43 -17.78 -9.50
N THR A 281 12.50 -18.24 -8.87
CA THR A 281 13.74 -17.44 -8.76
C THR A 281 14.28 -17.10 -10.16
N LEU A 282 14.22 -18.03 -11.10
CA LEU A 282 14.62 -17.80 -12.50
C LEU A 282 13.67 -16.84 -13.22
N VAL A 283 12.36 -17.00 -13.07
CA VAL A 283 11.36 -16.08 -13.63
C VAL A 283 11.50 -14.71 -13.01
N ALA A 284 11.63 -14.62 -11.68
CA ALA A 284 11.87 -13.38 -10.97
C ALA A 284 13.20 -12.73 -11.38
N ALA A 285 14.28 -13.51 -11.50
CA ALA A 285 15.58 -13.01 -11.97
C ALA A 285 15.56 -12.53 -13.43
N GLY A 286 14.68 -13.13 -14.25
CA GLY A 286 14.43 -12.71 -15.62
C GLY A 286 13.52 -11.50 -15.75
N SER A 287 12.79 -11.13 -14.70
CA SER A 287 11.86 -10.00 -14.71
C SER A 287 12.59 -8.67 -14.89
N GLU A 288 11.92 -7.69 -15.48
CA GLU A 288 12.48 -6.34 -15.60
C GLU A 288 12.66 -5.68 -14.24
N GLY A 289 11.81 -5.98 -13.26
CA GLY A 289 11.94 -5.52 -11.88
C GLY A 289 13.23 -6.01 -11.22
N ALA A 290 13.50 -7.30 -11.31
CA ALA A 290 14.74 -7.90 -10.78
C ALA A 290 16.00 -7.34 -11.46
N LYS A 291 15.97 -7.13 -12.77
CA LYS A 291 17.09 -6.49 -13.51
C LYS A 291 17.36 -5.06 -13.03
N VAL A 292 16.30 -4.27 -12.80
CA VAL A 292 16.43 -2.91 -12.27
C VAL A 292 16.96 -2.93 -10.84
N LYS A 293 16.47 -3.83 -9.99
CA LYS A 293 16.95 -4.02 -8.62
C LYS A 293 18.44 -4.36 -8.60
N ALA A 294 18.85 -5.40 -9.32
CA ALA A 294 20.24 -5.83 -9.43
C ALA A 294 21.18 -4.73 -9.99
N ARG A 295 20.66 -3.87 -10.89
CA ARG A 295 21.41 -2.72 -11.39
C ARG A 295 21.61 -1.64 -10.32
N LYS A 296 20.57 -1.37 -9.51
CA LYS A 296 20.66 -0.39 -8.40
C LYS A 296 21.58 -0.86 -7.30
N GLU A 297 21.52 -2.14 -6.92
CA GLU A 297 22.38 -2.74 -5.93
C GLU A 297 23.85 -2.59 -6.35
N ARG A 298 24.20 -2.96 -7.58
CA ARG A 298 25.55 -2.77 -8.16
C ARG A 298 25.98 -1.30 -8.19
N GLN A 299 25.05 -0.37 -8.45
CA GLN A 299 25.38 1.06 -8.41
C GLN A 299 25.62 1.57 -6.98
N ALA A 300 24.87 1.05 -6.00
CA ALA A 300 25.06 1.38 -4.58
C ALA A 300 26.40 0.83 -4.07
N GLU A 301 26.70 -0.44 -4.36
CA GLU A 301 28.00 -1.07 -4.03
C GLU A 301 29.18 -0.29 -4.63
N ARG A 302 29.05 0.09 -5.90
CA ARG A 302 30.09 0.90 -6.57
C ARG A 302 30.30 2.26 -5.90
N LYS A 303 29.23 2.94 -5.47
CA LYS A 303 29.34 4.21 -4.74
C LYS A 303 29.99 4.04 -3.37
N ILE A 304 29.70 2.93 -2.67
CA ILE A 304 30.35 2.61 -1.39
C ILE A 304 31.85 2.40 -1.63
N LEU A 305 32.21 1.58 -2.59
CA LEU A 305 33.58 1.30 -2.94
C LEU A 305 34.35 2.58 -3.37
N GLU A 306 33.75 3.45 -4.17
CA GLU A 306 34.31 4.74 -4.57
C GLU A 306 34.52 5.66 -3.35
N SER A 307 33.57 5.67 -2.38
CA SER A 307 33.73 6.45 -1.14
C SER A 307 34.82 5.91 -0.23
N GLU A 308 34.99 4.60 -0.13
CA GLU A 308 36.06 3.95 0.61
C GLU A 308 37.44 4.24 -0.01
N VAL A 309 37.54 4.17 -1.33
CA VAL A 309 38.78 4.51 -2.06
C VAL A 309 39.16 5.98 -1.87
N LEU A 310 38.17 6.90 -1.88
CA LEU A 310 38.42 8.33 -1.62
C LEU A 310 38.84 8.55 -0.18
N ALA A 311 38.25 7.85 0.79
CA ALA A 311 38.65 7.93 2.20
C ALA A 311 40.08 7.44 2.42
N LEU A 312 40.46 6.33 1.78
CA LEU A 312 41.83 5.80 1.83
C LEU A 312 42.88 6.74 1.21
N ARG A 313 42.45 7.59 0.26
CA ARG A 313 43.32 8.61 -0.39
C ARG A 313 43.36 9.94 0.36
N GLY A 314 42.62 10.09 1.47
CA GLY A 314 42.51 11.33 2.23
C GLY A 314 41.77 12.45 1.49
N ASP A 315 40.94 12.14 0.53
CA ASP A 315 40.20 13.13 -0.26
C ASP A 315 39.02 13.72 0.55
N PRO A 316 38.95 15.07 0.71
CA PRO A 316 37.85 15.72 1.48
C PRO A 316 36.43 15.41 1.00
N ARG A 317 36.25 14.93 -0.24
CA ARG A 317 34.96 14.54 -0.80
C ARG A 317 34.39 13.27 -0.17
N ALA A 318 35.18 12.47 0.53
CA ALA A 318 34.78 11.28 1.24
C ALA A 318 33.77 11.57 2.37
N THR A 319 33.88 12.71 3.02
CA THR A 319 33.03 13.15 4.14
C THR A 319 31.65 13.66 3.68
N TYR A 320 31.54 14.19 2.48
CA TYR A 320 30.27 14.73 1.96
C TYR A 320 29.22 13.63 1.65
N ASN A 321 29.69 12.44 1.26
CA ASN A 321 28.82 11.31 0.93
C ASN A 321 28.29 10.53 2.16
N GLN A 322 28.84 10.75 3.36
CA GLN A 322 28.34 10.14 4.60
C GLN A 322 27.20 10.93 5.27
N VAL A 323 27.05 12.21 4.97
CA VAL A 323 26.02 13.10 5.57
C VAL A 323 24.70 13.10 4.78
N SER A 324 24.70 12.54 3.56
CA SER A 324 23.51 12.46 2.67
C SER A 324 22.77 11.13 2.74
N ARG A 325 22.98 10.34 3.80
CA ARG A 325 22.26 9.07 4.06
C ARG A 325 21.10 9.21 5.03
#